data_9a1c024504ae978005d6571f443c9d31
#
_entry.id   9a1c024504ae978005d6571f443c9d31
#
_cell.length_a   1.000
_cell.length_b   1.000
_cell.length_c   1.000
_cell.angle_alpha   90.00
_cell.angle_beta   90.00
_cell.angle_gamma   90.00
#
_symmetry.space_group_name_H-M   'P 1'
#
loop_
_entity.id
_entity.type
_entity.pdbx_description
1 polymer ?
#
loop_
_entity_poly.entity_id
_entity_poly.type
_entity_poly.pdbx_seq_one_letter_code
_entity_poly.pdbx_strand_id
1 'polypeptide(L)'
;SAATIAGIAFANAFLGVCHSMAHKLGSEFHIPHGLANALLICNVIRYNATDNPTKQTAFSQYDRPQARRRYAEIADHLQLSAAGDRTAQKIEKPLIWLDEIKASLGIPKSIREAGVPEAEFLAKLDKLSEDAFDDQCTGANPRYPLIAELKQIMLDTYYGRIYDESVPVAAPKPVAKRNAKK
;
A
#
# COMPACT_ATOMS: atom_id res chain seq x y z
N SER A 1 -16.65 18.95 -0.28
CA SER A 1 -15.64 19.71 0.47
C SER A 1 -14.49 18.84 0.98
N ALA A 2 -14.73 17.63 1.55
CA ALA A 2 -13.65 16.77 2.05
C ALA A 2 -12.63 16.41 0.96
N ALA A 3 -13.08 16.00 -0.23
CA ALA A 3 -12.20 15.69 -1.36
C ALA A 3 -11.38 16.91 -1.81
N THR A 4 -11.95 18.10 -1.78
CA THR A 4 -11.25 19.35 -2.11
C THR A 4 -10.15 19.65 -1.09
N ILE A 5 -10.45 19.50 0.21
CA ILE A 5 -9.47 19.70 1.29
C ILE A 5 -8.33 18.69 1.18
N ALA A 6 -8.65 17.41 0.91
CA ALA A 6 -7.64 16.38 0.64
C ALA A 6 -6.78 16.74 -0.57
N GLY A 7 -7.40 17.25 -1.65
CA GLY A 7 -6.68 17.72 -2.83
C GLY A 7 -5.70 18.84 -2.54
N ILE A 8 -6.10 19.82 -1.73
CA ILE A 8 -5.20 20.91 -1.28
C ILE A 8 -4.06 20.34 -0.43
N ALA A 9 -4.34 19.41 0.46
CA ALA A 9 -3.34 18.79 1.32
C ALA A 9 -2.26 18.07 0.50
N PHE A 10 -2.65 17.18 -0.41
CA PHE A 10 -1.67 16.44 -1.19
C PHE A 10 -0.97 17.30 -2.27
N ALA A 11 -1.58 18.38 -2.74
CA ALA A 11 -0.90 19.31 -3.63
C ALA A 11 0.31 19.99 -2.96
N ASN A 12 0.30 20.10 -1.63
CA ASN A 12 1.41 20.64 -0.85
C ASN A 12 2.37 19.57 -0.33
N ALA A 13 1.85 18.41 0.12
CA ALA A 13 2.64 17.34 0.71
C ALA A 13 3.13 16.30 -0.31
N PHE A 14 2.60 16.37 -1.51
CA PHE A 14 2.72 15.38 -2.56
C PHE A 14 2.09 14.01 -2.18
N LEU A 15 2.29 13.00 -3.03
CA LEU A 15 1.72 11.67 -2.90
C LEU A 15 2.83 10.66 -2.56
N GLY A 16 2.47 9.41 -2.33
CA GLY A 16 3.41 8.34 -2.00
C GLY A 16 3.13 7.05 -2.76
N VAL A 17 3.73 5.96 -2.31
CA VAL A 17 3.67 4.63 -2.97
C VAL A 17 2.25 4.09 -3.17
N CYS A 18 1.26 4.54 -2.39
CA CYS A 18 -0.12 4.18 -2.62
C CYS A 18 -0.57 4.59 -4.02
N HIS A 19 -0.33 5.85 -4.39
CA HIS A 19 -0.65 6.39 -5.70
C HIS A 19 0.23 5.80 -6.79
N SER A 20 1.53 5.62 -6.54
CA SER A 20 2.45 4.98 -7.49
C SER A 20 1.95 3.61 -7.92
N MET A 21 1.57 2.76 -6.97
CA MET A 21 1.01 1.44 -7.25
C MET A 21 -0.40 1.53 -7.87
N ALA A 22 -1.25 2.46 -7.41
CA ALA A 22 -2.58 2.65 -7.96
C ALA A 22 -2.57 3.07 -9.44
N HIS A 23 -1.60 3.91 -9.85
CA HIS A 23 -1.39 4.27 -11.26
C HIS A 23 -1.14 3.03 -12.11
N LYS A 24 -0.30 2.10 -11.64
CA LYS A 24 0.04 0.88 -12.40
C LYS A 24 -1.13 -0.10 -12.46
N LEU A 25 -1.88 -0.24 -11.36
CA LEU A 25 -3.11 -1.05 -11.38
C LEU A 25 -4.17 -0.46 -12.32
N GLY A 26 -4.28 0.86 -12.37
CA GLY A 26 -5.19 1.56 -13.29
C GLY A 26 -4.80 1.39 -14.76
N SER A 27 -3.51 1.56 -15.08
CA SER A 27 -3.02 1.46 -16.47
C SER A 27 -3.07 0.04 -17.02
N GLU A 28 -2.76 -0.98 -16.18
CA GLU A 28 -2.61 -2.35 -16.65
C GLU A 28 -3.90 -3.18 -16.56
N PHE A 29 -4.76 -2.89 -15.57
CA PHE A 29 -5.98 -3.66 -15.31
C PHE A 29 -7.26 -2.83 -15.36
N HIS A 30 -7.18 -1.57 -15.75
CA HIS A 30 -8.31 -0.65 -15.84
C HIS A 30 -9.11 -0.50 -14.53
N ILE A 31 -8.45 -0.72 -13.39
CA ILE A 31 -9.06 -0.48 -12.08
C ILE A 31 -9.23 1.04 -11.90
N PRO A 32 -10.44 1.52 -11.58
CA PRO A 32 -10.66 2.94 -11.32
C PRO A 32 -9.70 3.45 -10.22
N HIS A 33 -9.11 4.63 -10.42
CA HIS A 33 -8.07 5.17 -9.56
C HIS A 33 -8.43 5.18 -8.06
N GLY A 34 -9.65 5.62 -7.74
CA GLY A 34 -10.12 5.63 -6.35
C GLY A 34 -10.23 4.23 -5.75
N LEU A 35 -10.68 3.24 -6.55
CA LEU A 35 -10.74 1.85 -6.13
C LEU A 35 -9.34 1.27 -5.90
N ALA A 36 -8.39 1.52 -6.80
CA ALA A 36 -7.01 1.06 -6.64
C ALA A 36 -6.38 1.59 -5.35
N ASN A 37 -6.56 2.88 -5.05
CA ASN A 37 -6.10 3.47 -3.79
C ASN A 37 -6.81 2.85 -2.58
N ALA A 38 -8.12 2.62 -2.63
CA ALA A 38 -8.88 2.01 -1.54
C ALA A 38 -8.42 0.57 -1.22
N LEU A 39 -8.03 -0.19 -2.24
CA LEU A 39 -7.48 -1.54 -2.08
C LEU A 39 -6.10 -1.53 -1.40
N LEU A 40 -5.25 -0.57 -1.74
CA LEU A 40 -3.85 -0.51 -1.31
C LEU A 40 -3.66 0.15 0.07
N ILE A 41 -4.52 1.12 0.44
CA ILE A 41 -4.24 2.08 1.50
C ILE A 41 -3.91 1.44 2.85
N CYS A 42 -4.63 0.39 3.28
CA CYS A 42 -4.40 -0.23 4.58
C CYS A 42 -3.02 -0.90 4.67
N ASN A 43 -2.60 -1.60 3.61
CA ASN A 43 -1.28 -2.21 3.54
C ASN A 43 -0.17 -1.17 3.42
N VAL A 44 -0.39 -0.07 2.70
CA VAL A 44 0.56 1.04 2.62
C VAL A 44 0.72 1.76 3.96
N ILE A 45 -0.36 1.97 4.72
CA ILE A 45 -0.24 2.56 6.06
C ILE A 45 0.59 1.65 6.97
N ARG A 46 0.36 0.33 6.96
CA ARG A 46 1.19 -0.62 7.73
C ARG A 46 2.66 -0.59 7.30
N TYR A 47 2.90 -0.55 6.00
CA TYR A 47 4.25 -0.40 5.44
C TYR A 47 4.95 0.86 5.90
N ASN A 48 4.26 2.00 5.87
CA ASN A 48 4.80 3.30 6.24
C ASN A 48 4.94 3.49 7.76
N ALA A 49 4.22 2.70 8.58
CA ALA A 49 4.18 2.83 10.03
C ALA A 49 5.42 2.23 10.71
N THR A 50 6.59 2.70 10.32
CA THR A 50 7.89 2.23 10.82
C THR A 50 8.69 3.35 11.48
N ASP A 51 9.56 2.99 12.42
CA ASP A 51 10.58 3.88 12.98
C ASP A 51 11.90 3.81 12.18
N ASN A 52 12.01 2.86 11.23
CA ASN A 52 13.18 2.63 10.37
C ASN A 52 12.79 2.83 8.90
N PRO A 53 12.68 4.08 8.41
CA PRO A 53 12.12 4.39 7.09
C PRO A 53 13.06 4.12 5.92
N THR A 54 14.28 3.71 6.17
CA THR A 54 15.25 3.34 5.12
C THR A 54 16.11 2.16 5.55
N LYS A 55 16.39 1.27 4.59
CA LYS A 55 17.29 0.11 4.77
C LYS A 55 18.63 0.29 4.05
N GLN A 56 18.84 1.39 3.34
CA GLN A 56 20.00 1.63 2.52
C GLN A 56 20.72 2.92 2.93
N THR A 57 20.80 3.88 2.03
CA THR A 57 21.46 5.14 2.26
C THR A 57 20.57 6.08 3.08
N ALA A 58 21.17 6.80 4.02
CA ALA A 58 20.46 7.85 4.73
C ALA A 58 20.22 9.05 3.80
N PHE A 59 18.94 9.33 3.54
CA PHE A 59 18.50 10.61 2.98
C PHE A 59 18.00 11.47 4.13
N SER A 60 18.35 12.73 4.18
CA SER A 60 18.03 13.64 5.31
C SER A 60 16.53 13.74 5.61
N GLN A 61 15.68 13.52 4.63
CA GLN A 61 14.23 13.48 4.82
C GLN A 61 13.74 12.32 5.71
N TYR A 62 14.56 11.28 5.90
CA TYR A 62 14.25 10.10 6.72
C TYR A 62 14.93 10.12 8.10
N ASP A 63 15.75 11.14 8.42
CA ASP A 63 16.47 11.24 9.71
C ASP A 63 15.52 11.37 10.91
N ARG A 64 14.30 11.86 10.67
CA ARG A 64 13.29 12.06 11.72
C ARG A 64 11.95 11.46 11.28
N PRO A 65 11.80 10.14 11.34
CA PRO A 65 10.57 9.46 10.92
C PRO A 65 9.38 9.89 11.78
N GLN A 66 8.30 10.27 11.16
CA GLN A 66 7.09 10.75 11.84
C GLN A 66 5.84 9.94 11.49
N ALA A 67 5.87 9.14 10.44
CA ALA A 67 4.68 8.48 9.91
C ALA A 67 3.95 7.66 10.97
N ARG A 68 4.68 6.83 11.70
CA ARG A 68 4.12 5.99 12.78
C ARG A 68 3.40 6.81 13.85
N ARG A 69 4.01 7.90 14.29
CA ARG A 69 3.40 8.81 15.26
C ARG A 69 2.17 9.50 14.68
N ARG A 70 2.25 9.99 13.45
CA ARG A 70 1.15 10.69 12.77
C ARG A 70 -0.07 9.78 12.56
N TYR A 71 0.14 8.51 12.20
CA TYR A 71 -0.97 7.56 12.10
C TYR A 71 -1.64 7.30 13.47
N ALA A 72 -0.87 7.25 14.56
CA ALA A 72 -1.45 7.13 15.90
C ALA A 72 -2.23 8.40 16.31
N GLU A 73 -1.73 9.60 15.98
CA GLU A 73 -2.44 10.88 16.20
C GLU A 73 -3.77 10.94 15.43
N ILE A 74 -3.85 10.35 14.23
CA ILE A 74 -5.10 10.24 13.47
C ILE A 74 -6.13 9.42 14.24
N ALA A 75 -5.72 8.29 14.86
CA ALA A 75 -6.62 7.50 15.70
C ALA A 75 -7.16 8.28 16.90
N ASP A 76 -6.30 9.05 17.54
CA ASP A 76 -6.71 9.91 18.65
C ASP A 76 -7.69 11.00 18.18
N HIS A 77 -7.41 11.64 17.05
CA HIS A 77 -8.28 12.67 16.47
C HIS A 77 -9.65 12.14 16.06
N LEU A 78 -9.69 10.94 15.50
CA LEU A 78 -10.93 10.25 15.12
C LEU A 78 -11.67 9.61 16.31
N GLN A 79 -11.13 9.72 17.52
CA GLN A 79 -11.68 9.13 18.75
C GLN A 79 -11.83 7.60 18.66
N LEU A 80 -10.95 6.96 17.90
CA LEU A 80 -10.91 5.49 17.75
C LEU A 80 -10.01 4.83 18.81
N SER A 81 -9.09 5.59 19.41
CA SER A 81 -8.18 5.09 20.46
C SER A 81 -8.82 5.13 21.85
N ALA A 82 -8.33 4.27 22.75
CA ALA A 82 -8.69 4.25 24.15
C ALA A 82 -7.49 4.65 25.03
N ALA A 83 -7.76 5.06 26.27
CA ALA A 83 -6.71 5.34 27.24
C ALA A 83 -5.87 4.06 27.48
N GLY A 84 -4.54 4.19 27.36
CA GLY A 84 -3.61 3.08 27.52
C GLY A 84 -3.28 2.29 26.24
N ASP A 85 -3.88 2.64 25.10
CA ASP A 85 -3.52 2.02 23.82
C ASP A 85 -2.06 2.32 23.45
N ARG A 86 -1.32 1.28 23.10
CA ARG A 86 0.03 1.42 22.53
C ARG A 86 -0.04 1.95 21.09
N THR A 87 1.02 2.58 20.62
CA THR A 87 1.11 3.15 19.26
C THR A 87 0.65 2.18 18.16
N ALA A 88 1.08 0.91 18.23
CA ALA A 88 0.66 -0.10 17.25
C ALA A 88 -0.86 -0.35 17.27
N GLN A 89 -1.47 -0.40 18.45
CA GLN A 89 -2.92 -0.56 18.58
C GLN A 89 -3.67 0.64 18.02
N LYS A 90 -3.17 1.86 18.29
CA LYS A 90 -3.74 3.09 17.73
C LYS A 90 -3.71 3.09 16.20
N ILE A 91 -2.66 2.57 15.58
CA ILE A 91 -2.53 2.50 14.12
C ILE A 91 -3.53 1.50 13.53
N GLU A 92 -3.71 0.33 14.14
CA GLU A 92 -4.62 -0.69 13.61
C GLU A 92 -6.11 -0.28 13.68
N LYS A 93 -6.52 0.50 14.65
CA LYS A 93 -7.94 0.90 14.81
C LYS A 93 -8.50 1.69 13.62
N PRO A 94 -7.84 2.74 13.08
CA PRO A 94 -8.27 3.38 11.86
C PRO A 94 -8.29 2.46 10.64
N LEU A 95 -7.42 1.45 10.59
CA LEU A 95 -7.40 0.50 9.48
C LEU A 95 -8.60 -0.44 9.52
N ILE A 96 -8.97 -0.92 10.71
CA ILE A 96 -10.20 -1.68 10.92
C ILE A 96 -11.42 -0.84 10.52
N TRP A 97 -11.50 0.40 10.99
CA TRP A 97 -12.56 1.33 10.65
C TRP A 97 -12.63 1.62 9.14
N LEU A 98 -11.49 1.77 8.44
CA LEU A 98 -11.46 1.90 6.99
C LEU A 98 -11.97 0.63 6.27
N ASP A 99 -11.62 -0.55 6.77
CA ASP A 99 -12.11 -1.81 6.22
C ASP A 99 -13.63 -1.98 6.40
N GLU A 100 -14.19 -1.52 7.53
CA GLU A 100 -15.64 -1.47 7.75
C GLU A 100 -16.34 -0.50 6.78
N ILE A 101 -15.78 0.69 6.57
CA ILE A 101 -16.32 1.65 5.58
C ILE A 101 -16.26 1.04 4.17
N LYS A 102 -15.13 0.48 3.78
CA LYS A 102 -14.99 -0.18 2.47
C LYS A 102 -16.04 -1.28 2.28
N ALA A 103 -16.24 -2.10 3.30
CA ALA A 103 -17.26 -3.16 3.27
C ALA A 103 -18.68 -2.59 3.14
N SER A 104 -19.02 -1.52 3.85
CA SER A 104 -20.34 -0.86 3.77
C SER A 104 -20.62 -0.24 2.40
N LEU A 105 -19.57 0.13 1.67
CA LEU A 105 -19.63 0.69 0.32
C LEU A 105 -19.53 -0.38 -0.78
N GLY A 106 -19.44 -1.65 -0.44
CA GLY A 106 -19.30 -2.74 -1.40
C GLY A 106 -17.95 -2.75 -2.15
N ILE A 107 -16.92 -2.14 -1.57
CA ILE A 107 -15.58 -2.16 -2.16
C ILE A 107 -14.99 -3.57 -2.00
N PRO A 108 -14.44 -4.19 -3.07
CA PRO A 108 -13.77 -5.48 -2.99
C PRO A 108 -12.65 -5.50 -1.95
N LYS A 109 -12.44 -6.64 -1.30
CA LYS A 109 -11.40 -6.79 -0.27
C LYS A 109 -10.00 -6.95 -0.85
N SER A 110 -9.89 -7.27 -2.14
CA SER A 110 -8.61 -7.58 -2.79
C SER A 110 -8.64 -7.21 -4.27
N ILE A 111 -7.45 -7.10 -4.87
CA ILE A 111 -7.33 -6.91 -6.33
C ILE A 111 -7.92 -8.12 -7.08
N ARG A 112 -7.82 -9.33 -6.52
CA ARG A 112 -8.43 -10.54 -7.06
C ARG A 112 -9.95 -10.43 -7.11
N GLU A 113 -10.57 -9.99 -6.03
CA GLU A 113 -12.03 -9.76 -5.97
C GLU A 113 -12.49 -8.62 -6.87
N ALA A 114 -11.60 -7.66 -7.17
CA ALA A 114 -11.85 -6.61 -8.16
C ALA A 114 -11.84 -7.13 -9.61
N GLY A 115 -11.63 -8.44 -9.82
CA GLY A 115 -11.76 -9.10 -11.12
C GLY A 115 -10.47 -9.27 -11.91
N VAL A 116 -9.31 -9.02 -11.32
CA VAL A 116 -8.01 -9.21 -12.01
C VAL A 116 -7.61 -10.69 -11.98
N PRO A 117 -7.40 -11.34 -13.15
CA PRO A 117 -7.00 -12.73 -13.22
C PRO A 117 -5.60 -12.96 -12.64
N GLU A 118 -5.43 -14.05 -11.85
CA GLU A 118 -4.17 -14.33 -11.15
C GLU A 118 -2.97 -14.49 -12.08
N ALA A 119 -3.15 -15.23 -13.17
CA ALA A 119 -2.07 -15.49 -14.13
C ALA A 119 -1.59 -14.17 -14.78
N GLU A 120 -2.51 -13.26 -15.09
CA GLU A 120 -2.20 -11.98 -15.68
C GLU A 120 -1.51 -11.04 -14.67
N PHE A 121 -2.02 -11.00 -13.43
CA PHE A 121 -1.41 -10.22 -12.37
C PHE A 121 0.03 -10.67 -12.09
N LEU A 122 0.23 -11.97 -11.89
CA LEU A 122 1.56 -12.51 -11.59
C LEU A 122 2.56 -12.34 -12.76
N ALA A 123 2.09 -12.41 -14.00
CA ALA A 123 2.94 -12.18 -15.16
C ALA A 123 3.46 -10.74 -15.27
N LYS A 124 2.69 -9.77 -14.76
CA LYS A 124 3.03 -8.35 -14.82
C LYS A 124 3.64 -7.81 -13.51
N LEU A 125 3.60 -8.57 -12.43
CA LEU A 125 3.90 -8.09 -11.07
C LEU A 125 5.30 -7.48 -10.93
N ASP A 126 6.32 -8.07 -11.55
CA ASP A 126 7.69 -7.54 -11.49
C ASP A 126 7.75 -6.16 -12.15
N LYS A 127 7.23 -6.06 -13.36
CA LYS A 127 7.15 -4.79 -14.08
C LYS A 127 6.33 -3.74 -13.33
N LEU A 128 5.17 -4.10 -12.78
CA LEU A 128 4.34 -3.20 -11.98
C LEU A 128 5.10 -2.64 -10.78
N SER A 129 5.92 -3.46 -10.13
CA SER A 129 6.70 -3.07 -8.96
C SER A 129 7.85 -2.12 -9.33
N GLU A 130 8.54 -2.39 -10.45
CA GLU A 130 9.58 -1.53 -11.01
C GLU A 130 9.00 -0.19 -11.46
N ASP A 131 7.94 -0.22 -12.26
CA ASP A 131 7.27 0.99 -12.74
C ASP A 131 6.70 1.84 -11.59
N ALA A 132 6.23 1.21 -10.50
CA ALA A 132 5.78 1.92 -9.31
C ALA A 132 6.95 2.53 -8.52
N PHE A 133 8.11 1.86 -8.50
CA PHE A 133 9.31 2.42 -7.88
C PHE A 133 9.77 3.68 -8.62
N ASP A 134 9.73 3.68 -9.95
CA ASP A 134 10.14 4.80 -10.80
C ASP A 134 9.06 5.90 -10.91
N ASP A 135 7.88 5.70 -10.33
CA ASP A 135 6.81 6.70 -10.38
C ASP A 135 7.18 7.96 -9.57
N GLN A 136 6.84 9.13 -10.12
CA GLN A 136 7.13 10.42 -9.50
C GLN A 136 6.60 10.55 -8.05
N CYS A 137 5.52 9.85 -7.70
CA CYS A 137 4.93 9.92 -6.36
C CYS A 137 5.77 9.17 -5.33
N THR A 138 6.59 8.22 -5.74
CA THR A 138 7.37 7.36 -4.84
C THR A 138 8.39 8.13 -4.02
N GLY A 139 9.01 9.16 -4.61
CA GLY A 139 10.04 9.97 -3.94
C GLY A 139 9.58 10.75 -2.71
N ALA A 140 8.27 11.00 -2.57
CA ALA A 140 7.69 11.70 -1.42
C ALA A 140 7.15 10.75 -0.33
N ASN A 141 7.29 9.43 -0.51
CA ASN A 141 6.80 8.47 0.47
C ASN A 141 7.56 8.60 1.80
N PRO A 142 6.88 8.51 2.96
CA PRO A 142 7.53 8.65 4.27
C PRO A 142 8.47 7.49 4.65
N ARG A 143 8.48 6.42 3.87
CA ARG A 143 9.44 5.31 3.92
C ARG A 143 10.05 5.11 2.53
N TYR A 144 11.38 5.01 2.46
CA TYR A 144 12.07 4.71 1.20
C TYR A 144 11.77 3.27 0.77
N PRO A 145 11.10 3.05 -0.38
CA PRO A 145 10.72 1.72 -0.78
C PRO A 145 11.84 0.95 -1.47
N LEU A 146 11.86 -0.36 -1.28
CA LEU A 146 12.53 -1.29 -2.18
C LEU A 146 11.52 -1.87 -3.17
N ILE A 147 11.96 -2.20 -4.39
CA ILE A 147 11.09 -2.84 -5.40
C ILE A 147 10.45 -4.12 -4.84
N ALA A 148 11.23 -4.92 -4.09
CA ALA A 148 10.73 -6.13 -3.45
C ALA A 148 9.63 -5.86 -2.39
N GLU A 149 9.68 -4.73 -1.69
CA GLU A 149 8.64 -4.34 -0.73
C GLU A 149 7.35 -3.90 -1.43
N LEU A 150 7.45 -3.13 -2.53
CA LEU A 150 6.30 -2.78 -3.37
C LEU A 150 5.63 -4.04 -3.94
N LYS A 151 6.44 -5.00 -4.40
CA LYS A 151 5.99 -6.31 -4.86
C LYS A 151 5.21 -7.06 -3.77
N GLN A 152 5.73 -7.07 -2.53
CA GLN A 152 5.07 -7.69 -1.40
C GLN A 152 3.72 -7.02 -1.09
N ILE A 153 3.68 -5.69 -1.05
CA ILE A 153 2.44 -4.94 -0.82
C ILE A 153 1.39 -5.28 -1.89
N MET A 154 1.78 -5.31 -3.16
CA MET A 154 0.88 -5.68 -4.26
C MET A 154 0.38 -7.13 -4.15
N LEU A 155 1.26 -8.08 -3.81
CA LEU A 155 0.88 -9.48 -3.59
C LEU A 155 -0.10 -9.63 -2.42
N ASP A 156 0.17 -9.00 -1.30
CA ASP A 156 -0.70 -9.08 -0.13
C ASP A 156 -2.06 -8.44 -0.42
N THR A 157 -2.07 -7.31 -1.13
CA THR A 157 -3.31 -6.67 -1.58
C THR A 157 -4.06 -7.52 -2.61
N TYR A 158 -3.33 -8.22 -3.49
CA TYR A 158 -3.95 -9.12 -4.47
C TYR A 158 -4.70 -10.27 -3.80
N TYR A 159 -4.10 -10.88 -2.78
CA TYR A 159 -4.70 -12.00 -2.06
C TYR A 159 -5.56 -11.58 -0.85
N GLY A 160 -5.72 -10.29 -0.58
CA GLY A 160 -6.45 -9.79 0.59
C GLY A 160 -5.74 -10.10 1.91
N ARG A 161 -4.42 -10.17 1.90
CA ARG A 161 -3.60 -10.41 3.09
C ARG A 161 -3.16 -9.09 3.71
N ILE A 162 -2.90 -9.12 5.00
CA ILE A 162 -2.31 -8.01 5.75
C ILE A 162 -0.81 -7.99 5.47
N TYR A 163 -0.28 -6.82 5.10
CA TYR A 163 1.16 -6.63 4.95
C TYR A 163 1.88 -6.85 6.29
N ASP A 164 2.89 -7.70 6.28
CA ASP A 164 3.75 -7.99 7.42
C ASP A 164 5.22 -8.00 6.95
N GLU A 165 6.01 -7.06 7.48
CA GLU A 165 7.43 -6.89 7.13
C GLU A 165 8.28 -8.11 7.52
N SER A 166 7.86 -8.90 8.50
CA SER A 166 8.58 -10.09 8.97
C SER A 166 8.48 -11.28 8.00
N VAL A 167 7.51 -11.23 7.08
CA VAL A 167 7.30 -12.30 6.10
C VAL A 167 8.16 -12.02 4.86
N PRO A 168 9.17 -12.86 4.55
CA PRO A 168 9.95 -12.69 3.34
C PRO A 168 9.07 -12.76 2.10
N VAL A 169 9.34 -11.93 1.10
CA VAL A 169 8.69 -12.02 -0.22
C VAL A 169 8.92 -13.43 -0.75
N ALA A 170 7.86 -14.24 -0.80
CA ALA A 170 7.96 -15.57 -1.40
C ALA A 170 8.37 -15.41 -2.85
N ALA A 171 9.54 -15.94 -3.23
CA ALA A 171 9.94 -16.01 -4.63
C ALA A 171 8.80 -16.65 -5.43
N PRO A 172 8.40 -16.10 -6.59
CA PRO A 172 7.37 -16.69 -7.41
C PRO A 172 7.78 -18.12 -7.73
N LYS A 173 6.89 -19.10 -7.47
CA LYS A 173 7.16 -20.49 -7.88
C LYS A 173 7.37 -20.46 -9.40
N PRO A 174 8.46 -21.06 -9.91
CA PRO A 174 8.70 -21.09 -11.34
C PRO A 174 7.48 -21.71 -12.02
N VAL A 175 6.92 -20.98 -12.99
CA VAL A 175 5.82 -21.48 -13.81
C VAL A 175 6.33 -22.74 -14.50
N ALA A 176 5.75 -23.90 -14.18
CA ALA A 176 6.12 -25.16 -14.80
C ALA A 176 6.01 -24.98 -16.32
N LYS A 177 7.14 -25.11 -17.03
CA LYS A 177 7.16 -25.06 -18.50
C LYS A 177 6.18 -26.13 -18.98
N ARG A 178 5.09 -25.73 -19.60
CA ARG A 178 4.21 -26.63 -20.33
C ARG A 178 5.06 -27.27 -21.40
N ASN A 179 5.41 -28.56 -21.22
CA ASN A 179 6.02 -29.34 -22.27
C ASN A 179 5.12 -29.28 -23.51
N ALA A 180 5.57 -28.54 -24.51
CA ALA A 180 5.00 -28.65 -25.85
C ALA A 180 5.30 -30.08 -26.34
N LYS A 181 4.32 -30.96 -26.24
CA LYS A 181 4.36 -32.22 -26.95
C LYS A 181 4.29 -31.90 -28.45
N LYS A 182 5.35 -32.36 -29.14
CA LYS A 182 5.40 -32.45 -30.61
C LYS A 182 4.28 -33.34 -31.15
#